data_dae5651af8f918cf13f37e54faa05c46
#
_entry.id   dae5651af8f918cf13f37e54faa05c46
#
_cell.length_a   1.000
_cell.length_b   1.000
_cell.length_c   1.000
_cell.angle_alpha   90.00
_cell.angle_beta   90.00
_cell.angle_gamma   90.00
#
_symmetry.space_group_name_H-M   'P 1'
#
loop_
_entity.id
_entity.type
_entity.pdbx_description
1 polymer ?
#
loop_
_entity_poly.entity_id
_entity_poly.type
_entity_poly.pdbx_seq_one_letter_code
_entity_poly.pdbx_strand_id
1 'polypeptide(L)'
;TICLTVFLGFYHLVLEREKMHQFNRFYLLGSIIISLVIPFLTFEIIEIIPAVQNTELQVIDTIPSSSNETIIQEKTNYIPIILWSLYSLISSILIIRFGKNSWKLISKTISNPKVKYKNANLILIDEKTLPHTFLNFIYINFEDYNNRNIEDELYTHELVHVTQKHTLDILFIEFLKVIFWFN
;
A
#
# COMPACT_ATOMS: atom_id res chain seq x y z
N THR A 1 -1.45 -3.71 -12.61
CA THR A 1 -2.87 -4.17 -12.55
C THR A 1 -3.06 -5.57 -13.07
N ILE A 2 -2.56 -5.94 -14.26
CA ILE A 2 -2.71 -7.30 -14.83
C ILE A 2 -2.18 -8.37 -13.88
N CYS A 3 -0.97 -8.21 -13.34
CA CYS A 3 -0.38 -9.15 -12.38
C CYS A 3 -1.27 -9.34 -11.14
N LEU A 4 -1.80 -8.24 -10.59
CA LEU A 4 -2.68 -8.31 -9.42
C LEU A 4 -3.99 -9.06 -9.76
N THR A 5 -4.56 -8.84 -10.95
CA THR A 5 -5.75 -9.56 -11.41
C THR A 5 -5.49 -11.06 -11.55
N VAL A 6 -4.33 -11.45 -12.06
CA VAL A 6 -3.93 -12.88 -12.16
C VAL A 6 -3.78 -13.50 -10.77
N PHE A 7 -3.11 -12.83 -9.83
CA PHE A 7 -2.98 -13.33 -8.46
C PHE A 7 -4.31 -13.43 -7.72
N LEU A 8 -5.20 -12.44 -7.90
CA LEU A 8 -6.55 -12.49 -7.34
C LEU A 8 -7.39 -13.61 -7.97
N GLY A 9 -7.28 -13.83 -9.27
CA GLY A 9 -7.94 -14.94 -9.95
C GLY A 9 -7.48 -16.29 -9.40
N PHE A 10 -6.18 -16.48 -9.22
CA PHE A 10 -5.63 -17.70 -8.62
C PHE A 10 -6.10 -17.88 -7.17
N TYR A 11 -6.11 -16.82 -6.37
CA TYR A 11 -6.67 -16.85 -5.02
C TYR A 11 -8.12 -17.35 -5.01
N HIS A 12 -8.97 -16.78 -5.86
CA HIS A 12 -10.40 -17.09 -5.91
C HIS A 12 -10.68 -18.51 -6.38
N LEU A 13 -9.89 -19.02 -7.34
CA LEU A 13 -10.08 -20.34 -7.92
C LEU A 13 -9.52 -21.46 -7.02
N VAL A 14 -8.43 -21.24 -6.32
CA VAL A 14 -7.68 -22.29 -5.63
C VAL A 14 -7.67 -22.12 -4.12
N LEU A 15 -7.36 -20.93 -3.62
CA LEU A 15 -7.08 -20.71 -2.20
C LEU A 15 -8.30 -20.35 -1.36
N GLU A 16 -9.33 -19.77 -1.92
CA GLU A 16 -10.50 -19.30 -1.16
C GLU A 16 -11.22 -20.42 -0.42
N ARG A 17 -11.23 -21.62 -1.01
CA ARG A 17 -11.90 -22.82 -0.44
C ARG A 17 -11.08 -23.51 0.63
N GLU A 18 -9.80 -23.19 0.74
CA GLU A 18 -8.90 -23.83 1.68
C GLU A 18 -8.97 -23.13 3.05
N LYS A 19 -9.04 -23.93 4.12
CA LYS A 19 -9.12 -23.43 5.51
C LYS A 19 -7.79 -22.90 6.07
N MET A 20 -6.83 -22.55 5.20
CA MET A 20 -5.50 -22.07 5.58
C MET A 20 -5.46 -20.53 5.68
N HIS A 21 -6.19 -19.96 6.64
CA HIS A 21 -6.34 -18.50 6.77
C HIS A 21 -5.02 -17.73 6.84
N GLN A 22 -4.00 -18.25 7.52
CA GLN A 22 -2.68 -17.59 7.62
C GLN A 22 -1.97 -17.58 6.27
N PHE A 23 -1.98 -18.70 5.54
CA PHE A 23 -1.38 -18.79 4.21
C PHE A 23 -2.06 -17.84 3.23
N ASN A 24 -3.40 -17.83 3.19
CA ASN A 24 -4.19 -16.95 2.34
C ASN A 24 -3.86 -15.47 2.59
N ARG A 25 -3.69 -15.09 3.84
CA ARG A 25 -3.29 -13.75 4.25
C ARG A 25 -1.92 -13.37 3.68
N PHE A 26 -0.89 -14.20 3.90
CA PHE A 26 0.46 -13.92 3.39
C PHE A 26 0.52 -13.96 1.86
N TYR A 27 -0.25 -14.83 1.22
CA TYR A 27 -0.38 -14.86 -0.22
C TYR A 27 -0.92 -13.53 -0.76
N LEU A 28 -2.03 -13.01 -0.20
CA LEU A 28 -2.62 -11.76 -0.64
C LEU A 28 -1.68 -10.55 -0.44
N LEU A 29 -1.03 -10.46 0.72
CA LEU A 29 -0.04 -9.40 0.97
C LEU A 29 1.16 -9.51 0.03
N GLY A 30 1.68 -10.72 -0.17
CA GLY A 30 2.78 -10.99 -1.09
C GLY A 30 2.42 -10.66 -2.54
N SER A 31 1.21 -11.00 -2.98
CA SER A 31 0.73 -10.70 -4.34
C SER A 31 0.69 -9.19 -4.63
N ILE A 32 0.28 -8.39 -3.65
CA ILE A 32 0.31 -6.92 -3.77
C ILE A 32 1.75 -6.43 -3.92
N ILE A 33 2.66 -6.88 -3.05
CA ILE A 33 4.07 -6.46 -3.09
C ILE A 33 4.72 -6.85 -4.42
N ILE A 34 4.53 -8.09 -4.85
CA ILE A 34 5.08 -8.59 -6.12
C ILE A 34 4.52 -7.79 -7.30
N SER A 35 3.21 -7.53 -7.32
CA SER A 35 2.56 -6.73 -8.39
C SER A 35 3.09 -5.28 -8.46
N LEU A 36 3.57 -4.74 -7.33
CA LEU A 36 4.18 -3.42 -7.28
C LEU A 36 5.64 -3.44 -7.74
N VAL A 37 6.36 -4.53 -7.49
CA VAL A 37 7.79 -4.66 -7.85
C VAL A 37 7.99 -4.99 -9.32
N ILE A 38 7.14 -5.83 -9.91
CA ILE A 38 7.27 -6.27 -11.32
C ILE A 38 7.47 -5.11 -12.31
N PRO A 39 6.76 -3.98 -12.26
CA PRO A 39 6.98 -2.88 -13.21
C PRO A 39 8.36 -2.22 -13.15
N PHE A 40 9.10 -2.42 -12.05
CA PHE A 40 10.46 -1.90 -11.89
C PHE A 40 11.53 -2.86 -12.43
N LEU A 41 11.14 -4.10 -12.78
CA LEU A 41 12.05 -5.06 -13.39
C LEU A 41 12.08 -4.81 -14.91
N THR A 42 13.14 -4.15 -15.38
CA THR A 42 13.40 -3.94 -16.80
C THR A 42 14.25 -5.09 -17.34
N PHE A 43 13.78 -5.75 -18.38
CA PHE A 43 14.56 -6.74 -19.11
C PHE A 43 14.98 -6.12 -20.44
N GLU A 44 16.28 -5.95 -20.66
CA GLU A 44 16.80 -5.54 -21.97
C GLU A 44 16.82 -6.76 -22.89
N ILE A 45 15.94 -6.76 -23.87
CA ILE A 45 15.98 -7.75 -24.97
C ILE A 45 16.91 -7.17 -26.02
N ILE A 46 18.12 -7.70 -26.15
CA ILE A 46 19.05 -7.35 -27.23
C ILE A 46 18.56 -8.06 -28.49
N GLU A 47 17.76 -7.41 -29.31
CA GLU A 47 17.52 -7.84 -30.67
C GLU A 47 18.77 -7.55 -31.49
N ILE A 48 19.50 -8.62 -31.84
CA ILE A 48 20.58 -8.55 -32.81
C ILE A 48 19.91 -8.40 -34.20
N ILE A 49 19.67 -7.16 -34.61
CA ILE A 49 19.27 -6.87 -35.97
C ILE A 49 20.51 -7.13 -36.85
N PRO A 50 20.48 -8.11 -37.75
CA PRO A 50 21.60 -8.31 -38.68
C PRO A 50 21.74 -7.01 -39.50
N ALA A 51 22.92 -6.39 -39.39
CA ALA A 51 23.22 -5.19 -40.16
C ALA A 51 23.10 -5.55 -41.67
N VAL A 52 22.01 -5.11 -42.29
CA VAL A 52 21.92 -5.08 -43.74
C VAL A 52 22.96 -4.06 -44.22
N GLN A 53 24.07 -4.56 -44.74
CA GLN A 53 25.06 -3.73 -45.41
C GLN A 53 24.42 -3.13 -46.67
N ASN A 54 23.77 -1.99 -46.50
CA ASN A 54 23.45 -1.14 -47.63
C ASN A 54 24.76 -0.54 -48.11
N THR A 55 25.28 -1.10 -49.22
CA THR A 55 26.36 -0.49 -50.00
C THR A 55 25.79 0.78 -50.64
N GLU A 56 25.78 1.88 -49.93
CA GLU A 56 25.48 3.18 -50.50
C GLU A 56 26.68 3.62 -51.34
N LEU A 57 26.43 3.70 -52.65
CA LEU A 57 27.28 4.43 -53.58
C LEU A 57 27.35 5.88 -53.12
N GLN A 58 28.53 6.31 -52.67
CA GLN A 58 28.80 7.70 -52.34
C GLN A 58 28.72 8.55 -53.63
N VAL A 59 27.61 9.23 -53.80
CA VAL A 59 27.52 10.37 -54.70
C VAL A 59 27.97 11.58 -53.88
N ILE A 60 29.16 12.07 -54.22
CA ILE A 60 29.71 13.31 -53.65
C ILE A 60 29.00 14.47 -54.35
N ASP A 61 27.91 14.96 -53.81
CA ASP A 61 27.37 16.28 -54.16
C ASP A 61 27.76 17.26 -53.03
N THR A 62 28.77 18.05 -53.35
CA THR A 62 29.18 19.22 -52.57
C THR A 62 28.17 20.34 -52.78
N ILE A 63 27.14 20.38 -51.97
CA ILE A 63 26.29 21.56 -51.81
C ILE A 63 26.67 22.22 -50.50
N PRO A 64 27.01 23.51 -50.45
CA PRO A 64 27.21 24.22 -49.18
C PRO A 64 25.86 24.34 -48.49
N SER A 65 25.62 23.47 -47.50
CA SER A 65 24.44 23.51 -46.64
C SER A 65 24.58 24.73 -45.74
N SER A 66 23.85 25.79 -46.07
CA SER A 66 23.56 26.87 -45.11
C SER A 66 22.78 26.22 -43.95
N SER A 67 23.47 26.02 -42.85
CA SER A 67 22.85 25.56 -41.57
C SER A 67 21.93 26.66 -41.05
N ASN A 68 20.69 26.66 -41.51
CA ASN A 68 19.64 27.29 -40.74
C ASN A 68 19.46 26.46 -39.47
N GLU A 69 20.13 26.87 -38.37
CA GLU A 69 19.78 26.41 -37.04
C GLU A 69 18.34 26.83 -36.79
N THR A 70 17.40 25.94 -37.07
CA THR A 70 16.04 26.06 -36.58
C THR A 70 16.15 25.88 -35.06
N ILE A 71 16.11 26.99 -34.33
CA ILE A 71 15.92 26.99 -32.87
C ILE A 71 14.54 26.36 -32.65
N ILE A 72 14.53 25.05 -32.39
CA ILE A 72 13.32 24.35 -31.96
C ILE A 72 13.05 24.89 -30.55
N GLN A 73 12.16 25.88 -30.45
CA GLN A 73 11.60 26.27 -29.16
C GLN A 73 10.83 25.07 -28.61
N GLU A 74 11.45 24.32 -27.73
CA GLU A 74 10.76 23.30 -26.95
C GLU A 74 9.63 23.98 -26.15
N LYS A 75 8.43 23.80 -26.64
CA LYS A 75 7.22 24.27 -25.94
C LYS A 75 7.09 23.48 -24.66
N THR A 76 7.48 24.09 -23.53
CA THR A 76 7.41 23.46 -22.22
C THR A 76 5.97 22.99 -21.97
N ASN A 77 5.79 21.68 -21.88
CA ASN A 77 4.50 21.10 -21.55
C ASN A 77 4.27 21.14 -20.04
N TYR A 78 3.39 22.02 -19.57
CA TYR A 78 3.09 22.19 -18.15
C TYR A 78 2.12 21.14 -17.59
N ILE A 79 1.48 20.33 -18.46
CA ILE A 79 0.49 19.32 -18.06
C ILE A 79 1.05 18.33 -17.02
N PRO A 80 2.23 17.70 -17.23
CA PRO A 80 2.76 16.78 -16.22
C PRO A 80 3.05 17.45 -14.88
N ILE A 81 3.51 18.70 -14.89
CA ILE A 81 3.79 19.45 -13.65
C ILE A 81 2.50 19.68 -12.85
N ILE A 82 1.41 20.06 -13.53
CA ILE A 82 0.10 20.26 -12.90
C ILE A 82 -0.43 18.95 -12.33
N LEU A 83 -0.34 17.84 -13.07
CA LEU A 83 -0.79 16.53 -12.62
C LEU A 83 0.01 16.04 -11.39
N TRP A 84 1.33 16.19 -11.41
CA TRP A 84 2.18 15.82 -10.28
C TRP A 84 1.93 16.70 -9.04
N SER A 85 1.70 17.99 -9.21
CA SER A 85 1.37 18.90 -8.11
C SER A 85 0.02 18.54 -7.48
N LEU A 86 -0.98 18.25 -8.29
CA LEU A 86 -2.30 17.83 -7.83
C LEU A 86 -2.22 16.48 -7.08
N TYR A 87 -1.51 15.50 -7.65
CA TYR A 87 -1.27 14.22 -6.99
C TYR A 87 -0.59 14.39 -5.63
N SER A 88 0.49 15.16 -5.59
CA SER A 88 1.24 15.42 -4.35
C SER A 88 0.39 16.12 -3.29
N LEU A 89 -0.46 17.08 -3.69
CA LEU A 89 -1.36 17.77 -2.78
C LEU A 89 -2.36 16.81 -2.13
N ILE A 90 -3.06 16.00 -2.94
CA ILE A 90 -4.05 15.04 -2.43
C ILE A 90 -3.38 13.98 -1.55
N SER A 91 -2.27 13.40 -2.00
CA SER A 91 -1.53 12.41 -1.23
C SER A 91 -1.06 12.97 0.12
N SER A 92 -0.59 14.22 0.16
CA SER A 92 -0.19 14.89 1.39
C SER A 92 -1.35 15.05 2.38
N ILE A 93 -2.53 15.44 1.91
CA ILE A 93 -3.74 15.53 2.73
C ILE A 93 -4.10 14.17 3.33
N LEU A 94 -4.05 13.11 2.51
CA LEU A 94 -4.37 11.76 2.95
C LEU A 94 -3.34 11.22 3.95
N ILE A 95 -2.04 11.49 3.76
CA ILE A 95 -0.98 11.14 4.71
C ILE A 95 -1.22 11.81 6.05
N ILE A 96 -1.51 13.11 6.05
CA ILE A 96 -1.78 13.87 7.28
C ILE A 96 -3.00 13.28 8.01
N ARG A 97 -4.07 12.97 7.26
CA ARG A 97 -5.29 12.34 7.83
C ARG A 97 -4.98 10.97 8.43
N PHE A 98 -4.25 10.13 7.70
CA PHE A 98 -3.81 8.81 8.17
C PHE A 98 -2.95 8.93 9.44
N GLY A 99 -1.96 9.84 9.43
CA GLY A 99 -1.10 10.10 10.59
C GLY A 99 -1.89 10.57 11.81
N LYS A 100 -2.84 11.49 11.64
CA LYS A 100 -3.72 11.97 12.74
C LYS A 100 -4.56 10.84 13.32
N ASN A 101 -5.14 9.99 12.48
CA ASN A 101 -5.96 8.86 12.94
C ASN A 101 -5.10 7.84 13.73
N SER A 102 -3.94 7.48 13.20
CA SER A 102 -3.01 6.58 13.87
C SER A 102 -2.51 7.18 15.20
N TRP A 103 -2.17 8.47 15.20
CA TRP A 103 -1.75 9.18 16.40
C TRP A 103 -2.83 9.23 17.48
N LYS A 104 -4.09 9.44 17.09
CA LYS A 104 -5.23 9.42 18.04
C LYS A 104 -5.34 8.08 18.78
N LEU A 105 -5.16 6.95 18.07
CA LEU A 105 -5.17 5.62 18.68
C LEU A 105 -3.98 5.42 19.63
N ILE A 106 -2.77 5.80 19.19
CA ILE A 106 -1.56 5.71 20.03
C ILE A 106 -1.69 6.61 21.26
N SER A 107 -2.20 7.83 21.12
CA SER A 107 -2.41 8.75 22.23
C SER A 107 -3.38 8.19 23.28
N LYS A 108 -4.48 7.55 22.84
CA LYS A 108 -5.40 6.84 23.75
C LYS A 108 -4.70 5.73 24.53
N THR A 109 -3.75 5.02 23.90
CA THR A 109 -2.95 4.00 24.57
C THR A 109 -2.09 4.57 25.69
N ILE A 110 -1.56 5.78 25.50
CA ILE A 110 -0.66 6.40 26.48
C ILE A 110 -1.43 7.00 27.66
N SER A 111 -2.58 7.61 27.38
CA SER A 111 -3.35 8.41 28.35
C SER A 111 -4.26 7.58 29.26
N ASN A 112 -4.57 6.34 28.91
CA ASN A 112 -5.53 5.52 29.65
C ASN A 112 -4.85 4.44 30.50
N PRO A 113 -5.50 3.97 31.59
CA PRO A 113 -4.97 2.91 32.44
C PRO A 113 -4.82 1.60 31.65
N LYS A 114 -3.75 0.88 31.98
CA LYS A 114 -3.37 -0.38 31.32
C LYS A 114 -3.46 -1.54 32.29
N VAL A 115 -4.13 -2.60 31.88
CA VAL A 115 -4.20 -3.86 32.62
C VAL A 115 -3.57 -4.96 31.77
N LYS A 116 -2.61 -5.69 32.32
CA LYS A 116 -1.98 -6.80 31.60
C LYS A 116 -2.92 -8.00 31.53
N TYR A 117 -3.15 -8.51 30.34
CA TYR A 117 -3.98 -9.69 30.09
C TYR A 117 -3.28 -10.64 29.10
N LYS A 118 -2.83 -11.79 29.57
CA LYS A 118 -2.08 -12.76 28.76
C LYS A 118 -0.93 -12.09 27.98
N ASN A 119 -0.96 -12.17 26.66
CA ASN A 119 0.04 -11.59 25.76
C ASN A 119 -0.32 -10.19 25.24
N ALA A 120 -1.41 -9.59 25.74
CA ALA A 120 -1.90 -8.28 25.36
C ALA A 120 -1.99 -7.34 26.57
N ASN A 121 -2.16 -6.05 26.30
CA ASN A 121 -2.49 -5.06 27.30
C ASN A 121 -3.89 -4.53 27.02
N LEU A 122 -4.77 -4.62 28.03
CA LEU A 122 -6.09 -3.99 27.97
C LEU A 122 -5.93 -2.51 28.27
N ILE A 123 -6.56 -1.67 27.46
CA ILE A 123 -6.65 -0.22 27.65
C ILE A 123 -8.09 0.09 28.01
N LEU A 124 -8.29 0.60 29.21
CA LEU A 124 -9.62 0.95 29.70
C LEU A 124 -9.96 2.37 29.26
N ILE A 125 -11.01 2.51 28.45
CA ILE A 125 -11.47 3.79 27.90
C ILE A 125 -12.87 4.11 28.40
N ASP A 126 -13.16 5.39 28.61
CA ASP A 126 -14.49 5.84 29.08
C ASP A 126 -15.54 5.89 27.93
N GLU A 127 -15.08 5.78 26.66
CA GLU A 127 -15.98 5.79 25.51
C GLU A 127 -16.76 4.47 25.40
N LYS A 128 -18.09 4.54 25.24
CA LYS A 128 -18.91 3.36 24.92
C LYS A 128 -18.64 2.89 23.49
N THR A 129 -17.67 2.03 23.33
CA THR A 129 -17.32 1.40 22.06
C THR A 129 -17.21 -0.10 22.25
N LEU A 130 -17.49 -0.86 21.20
CA LEU A 130 -17.22 -2.29 21.20
C LEU A 130 -15.71 -2.51 21.42
N PRO A 131 -15.34 -3.58 22.14
CA PRO A 131 -13.95 -3.99 22.23
C PRO A 131 -13.31 -4.07 20.86
N HIS A 132 -12.10 -3.57 20.74
CA HIS A 132 -11.35 -3.58 19.48
C HIS A 132 -9.86 -3.60 19.73
N THR A 133 -9.12 -4.16 18.78
CA THR A 133 -7.67 -4.33 18.87
C THR A 133 -6.92 -3.33 18.00
N PHE A 134 -5.86 -2.74 18.56
CA PHE A 134 -4.85 -2.01 17.79
C PHE A 134 -3.44 -2.39 18.27
N LEU A 135 -2.63 -2.93 17.38
CA LEU A 135 -1.30 -3.50 17.67
C LEU A 135 -1.39 -4.58 18.77
N ASN A 136 -0.75 -4.34 19.92
CA ASN A 136 -0.73 -5.24 21.08
C ASN A 136 -1.69 -4.80 22.18
N PHE A 137 -2.62 -3.89 21.86
CA PHE A 137 -3.54 -3.29 22.80
C PHE A 137 -4.97 -3.64 22.44
N ILE A 138 -5.75 -4.05 23.43
CA ILE A 138 -7.19 -4.29 23.33
C ILE A 138 -7.88 -3.16 24.10
N TYR A 139 -8.70 -2.37 23.41
CA TYR A 139 -9.45 -1.27 24.01
C TYR A 139 -10.80 -1.76 24.46
N ILE A 140 -11.14 -1.46 25.70
CA ILE A 140 -12.36 -1.92 26.36
C ILE A 140 -12.97 -0.75 27.14
N ASN A 141 -14.30 -0.67 27.13
CA ASN A 141 -14.99 0.30 27.96
C ASN A 141 -14.76 0.00 29.45
N PHE A 142 -14.48 1.04 30.24
CA PHE A 142 -14.17 0.94 31.69
C PHE A 142 -15.37 0.37 32.47
N GLU A 143 -16.60 0.81 32.18
CA GLU A 143 -17.82 0.34 32.86
C GLU A 143 -18.07 -1.15 32.54
N ASP A 144 -17.94 -1.55 31.28
CA ASP A 144 -18.16 -2.94 30.85
C ASP A 144 -17.12 -3.89 31.47
N TYR A 145 -15.88 -3.42 31.61
CA TYR A 145 -14.83 -4.19 32.28
C TYR A 145 -15.15 -4.40 33.76
N ASN A 146 -15.54 -3.34 34.51
CA ASN A 146 -15.83 -3.43 35.92
C ASN A 146 -17.11 -4.23 36.22
N ASN A 147 -18.12 -4.11 35.36
CA ASN A 147 -19.39 -4.81 35.53
C ASN A 147 -19.34 -6.26 34.99
N ARG A 148 -18.21 -6.70 34.44
CA ARG A 148 -18.02 -8.01 33.79
C ARG A 148 -19.07 -8.30 32.69
N ASN A 149 -19.44 -7.25 31.95
CA ASN A 149 -20.43 -7.35 30.89
C ASN A 149 -19.83 -7.88 29.58
N ILE A 150 -18.56 -8.22 29.57
CA ILE A 150 -17.85 -8.68 28.36
C ILE A 150 -17.69 -10.20 28.47
N GLU A 151 -18.17 -10.90 27.45
CA GLU A 151 -18.07 -12.34 27.34
C GLU A 151 -16.61 -12.79 27.12
N ASP A 152 -16.20 -13.91 27.72
CA ASP A 152 -14.84 -14.44 27.57
C ASP A 152 -14.48 -14.78 26.13
N GLU A 153 -15.49 -15.11 25.32
CA GLU A 153 -15.32 -15.37 23.88
C GLU A 153 -14.83 -14.13 23.13
N LEU A 154 -15.33 -12.94 23.51
CA LEU A 154 -14.93 -11.68 22.89
C LEU A 154 -13.48 -11.34 23.22
N TYR A 155 -13.03 -11.55 24.47
CA TYR A 155 -11.61 -11.42 24.82
C TYR A 155 -10.72 -12.36 24.00
N THR A 156 -11.17 -13.59 23.81
CA THR A 156 -10.44 -14.59 23.04
C THR A 156 -10.36 -14.18 21.57
N HIS A 157 -11.43 -13.63 21.02
CA HIS A 157 -11.48 -13.10 19.65
C HIS A 157 -10.47 -11.96 19.45
N GLU A 158 -10.50 -10.96 20.33
CA GLU A 158 -9.57 -9.83 20.27
C GLU A 158 -8.10 -10.26 20.46
N LEU A 159 -7.85 -11.26 21.31
CA LEU A 159 -6.53 -11.81 21.51
C LEU A 159 -5.96 -12.48 20.25
N VAL A 160 -6.80 -13.09 19.43
CA VAL A 160 -6.38 -13.63 18.10
C VAL A 160 -5.87 -12.50 17.22
N HIS A 161 -6.56 -11.35 17.17
CA HIS A 161 -6.11 -10.20 16.39
C HIS A 161 -4.75 -9.66 16.85
N VAL A 162 -4.52 -9.61 18.17
CA VAL A 162 -3.20 -9.25 18.74
C VAL A 162 -2.13 -10.25 18.30
N THR A 163 -2.39 -11.54 18.49
CA THR A 163 -1.41 -12.61 18.23
C THR A 163 -1.06 -12.68 16.74
N GLN A 164 -2.03 -12.53 15.89
CA GLN A 164 -1.84 -12.55 14.44
C GLN A 164 -1.37 -11.21 13.84
N LYS A 165 -1.29 -10.15 14.66
CA LYS A 165 -0.86 -8.79 14.24
C LYS A 165 -1.67 -8.23 13.05
N HIS A 166 -2.97 -8.50 12.99
CA HIS A 166 -3.84 -8.02 11.92
C HIS A 166 -3.80 -6.51 11.71
N THR A 167 -3.55 -5.75 12.78
CA THR A 167 -3.40 -4.30 12.68
C THR A 167 -2.32 -3.86 11.69
N LEU A 168 -1.21 -4.63 11.57
CA LEU A 168 -0.14 -4.29 10.63
C LEU A 168 -0.60 -4.42 9.18
N ASP A 169 -1.44 -5.41 8.88
CA ASP A 169 -1.99 -5.58 7.53
C ASP A 169 -2.91 -4.43 7.17
N ILE A 170 -3.78 -4.04 8.13
CA ILE A 170 -4.71 -2.92 7.95
C ILE A 170 -3.91 -1.62 7.74
N LEU A 171 -2.89 -1.36 8.56
CA LEU A 171 -2.04 -0.18 8.40
C LEU A 171 -1.30 -0.17 7.04
N PHE A 172 -0.82 -1.32 6.60
CA PHE A 172 -0.18 -1.47 5.30
C PHE A 172 -1.14 -1.16 4.15
N ILE A 173 -2.35 -1.73 4.18
CA ILE A 173 -3.37 -1.47 3.16
C ILE A 173 -3.82 0.00 3.18
N GLU A 174 -4.03 0.58 4.35
CA GLU A 174 -4.37 2.00 4.47
C GLU A 174 -3.26 2.91 3.95
N PHE A 175 -1.99 2.56 4.18
CA PHE A 175 -0.85 3.27 3.60
C PHE A 175 -0.83 3.16 2.07
N LEU A 176 -1.07 1.97 1.52
CA LEU A 176 -1.17 1.79 0.06
C LEU A 176 -2.31 2.59 -0.55
N LYS A 177 -3.47 2.67 0.11
CA LYS A 177 -4.59 3.52 -0.34
C LYS A 177 -4.22 5.00 -0.45
N VAL A 178 -3.31 5.49 0.40
CA VAL A 178 -2.83 6.87 0.32
C VAL A 178 -2.00 7.10 -0.94
N ILE A 179 -1.16 6.12 -1.31
CA ILE A 179 -0.30 6.22 -2.50
C ILE A 179 -1.12 6.00 -3.77
N PHE A 180 -2.01 5.01 -3.77
CA PHE A 180 -2.80 4.61 -4.95
C PHE A 180 -4.25 5.10 -4.88
N TRP A 181 -4.49 6.28 -4.30
CA TRP A 181 -5.83 6.84 -4.10
C TRP A 181 -6.63 7.02 -5.41
N PHE A 182 -5.95 7.07 -6.53
CA PHE A 182 -6.53 7.26 -7.87
C PHE A 182 -6.91 5.93 -8.55
N ASN A 183 -6.63 4.78 -7.94
CA ASN A 183 -6.84 3.44 -8.54
C ASN A 183 -8.01 2.72 -7.87
#